data_a693cca14eb2028ddd4daacd93d2339b
#
_entry.id   a693cca14eb2028ddd4daacd93d2339b
#
_cell.length_a   1.000
_cell.length_b   1.000
_cell.length_c   1.000
_cell.angle_alpha   90.00
_cell.angle_beta   90.00
_cell.angle_gamma   90.00
#
_symmetry.space_group_name_H-M   'P 1'
#
loop_
_entity.id
_entity.type
_entity.pdbx_description
1 polymer ?
#
loop_
_entity_poly.entity_id
_entity_poly.type
_entity_poly.pdbx_seq_one_letter_code
_entity_poly.pdbx_strand_id
1 'polypeptide(L)'
;MCRVIAVSNQKGGVGKTVSCVNLGIGLAQEGKKVLLIDADPQGSLTISLGYEEPDEMEYSLATLMMNIVNDEKLNIEKTILHHKEGVDLIPANIELSAIEVSLVNAMSRELILRSMVDRLREFYDYIIIDCMPSLGMMTINALACADSVLIPVQAAYLPVKGLQQLIKTIGRVKKQLNPKLKIEGILLTMVDNRTNYARDISLMLYDTYSPSIKVFGTEIPMSVRASEVSVEGGSIYSYDPKGKAAFAYMALTKEVLKEAE
;
A
#
# COMPACT_ATOMS: atom_id res chain seq x y z
N MET A 1 -11.02 1.60 16.12
CA MET A 1 -9.76 2.41 16.10
C MET A 1 -9.19 2.28 14.71
N CYS A 2 -8.87 3.37 14.02
CA CYS A 2 -8.34 3.33 12.64
C CYS A 2 -6.99 2.61 12.59
N ARG A 3 -6.81 1.73 11.60
CA ARG A 3 -5.51 1.08 11.29
C ARG A 3 -4.94 1.66 10.01
N VAL A 4 -3.69 2.13 10.08
CA VAL A 4 -2.94 2.63 8.92
C VAL A 4 -1.93 1.57 8.50
N ILE A 5 -2.08 1.05 7.28
CA ILE A 5 -1.25 -0.01 6.72
C ILE A 5 -0.47 0.56 5.52
N ALA A 6 0.85 0.61 5.62
CA ALA A 6 1.70 0.91 4.46
C ALA A 6 1.98 -0.37 3.68
N VAL A 7 1.71 -0.37 2.38
CA VAL A 7 2.05 -1.49 1.48
C VAL A 7 3.36 -1.15 0.78
N SER A 8 4.45 -1.78 1.18
CA SER A 8 5.78 -1.36 0.77
C SER A 8 6.68 -2.51 0.35
N ASN A 9 7.38 -2.32 -0.76
CA ASN A 9 8.54 -3.10 -1.18
C ASN A 9 9.37 -2.26 -2.15
N GLN A 10 10.70 -2.26 -1.99
CA GLN A 10 11.59 -1.53 -2.89
C GLN A 10 11.66 -2.10 -4.32
N LYS A 11 11.21 -3.35 -4.53
CA LYS A 11 11.12 -3.95 -5.86
C LYS A 11 9.83 -3.52 -6.55
N GLY A 12 9.94 -3.05 -7.79
CA GLY A 12 8.80 -2.80 -8.67
C GLY A 12 8.13 -4.10 -9.13
N GLY A 13 6.83 -4.03 -9.49
CA GLY A 13 6.11 -5.16 -10.09
C GLY A 13 5.82 -6.34 -9.15
N VAL A 14 5.85 -6.15 -7.82
CA VAL A 14 5.55 -7.21 -6.85
C VAL A 14 4.08 -7.23 -6.41
N GLY A 15 3.21 -6.48 -7.07
CA GLY A 15 1.77 -6.44 -6.76
C GLY A 15 1.38 -5.55 -5.58
N LYS A 16 2.15 -4.50 -5.25
CA LYS A 16 1.79 -3.52 -4.21
C LYS A 16 0.44 -2.87 -4.50
N THR A 17 0.33 -2.16 -5.60
CA THR A 17 -0.87 -1.45 -6.04
C THR A 17 -2.09 -2.36 -6.14
N VAL A 18 -1.94 -3.51 -6.79
CA VAL A 18 -3.02 -4.50 -6.91
C VAL A 18 -3.46 -5.01 -5.54
N SER A 19 -2.53 -5.17 -4.59
CA SER A 19 -2.86 -5.56 -3.22
C SER A 19 -3.56 -4.42 -2.46
N CYS A 20 -3.16 -3.15 -2.66
CA CYS A 20 -3.85 -1.99 -2.08
C CYS A 20 -5.30 -1.90 -2.54
N VAL A 21 -5.55 -1.97 -3.86
CA VAL A 21 -6.89 -1.93 -4.43
C VAL A 21 -7.75 -3.06 -3.87
N ASN A 22 -7.29 -4.31 -3.97
CA ASN A 22 -8.13 -5.45 -3.64
C ASN A 22 -8.28 -5.66 -2.13
N LEU A 23 -7.27 -5.36 -1.31
CA LEU A 23 -7.44 -5.37 0.14
C LEU A 23 -8.37 -4.24 0.60
N GLY A 24 -8.21 -3.03 0.05
CA GLY A 24 -9.06 -1.89 0.41
C GLY A 24 -10.53 -2.14 0.07
N ILE A 25 -10.82 -2.56 -1.16
CA ILE A 25 -12.19 -2.87 -1.60
C ILE A 25 -12.73 -4.10 -0.85
N GLY A 26 -11.90 -5.11 -0.58
CA GLY A 26 -12.30 -6.25 0.24
C GLY A 26 -12.72 -5.84 1.66
N LEU A 27 -11.99 -4.92 2.30
CA LEU A 27 -12.36 -4.36 3.60
C LEU A 27 -13.65 -3.54 3.53
N ALA A 28 -13.86 -2.77 2.45
CA ALA A 28 -15.09 -2.03 2.23
C ALA A 28 -16.30 -2.97 2.06
N GLN A 29 -16.15 -4.09 1.36
CA GLN A 29 -17.18 -5.13 1.25
C GLN A 29 -17.53 -5.78 2.61
N GLU A 30 -16.59 -5.81 3.55
CA GLU A 30 -16.82 -6.23 4.93
C GLU A 30 -17.35 -5.09 5.83
N GLY A 31 -17.84 -4.00 5.23
CA GLY A 31 -18.51 -2.87 5.90
C GLY A 31 -17.56 -1.89 6.60
N LYS A 32 -16.25 -1.89 6.28
CA LYS A 32 -15.31 -0.93 6.84
C LYS A 32 -15.23 0.34 6.00
N LYS A 33 -15.03 1.48 6.65
CA LYS A 33 -14.70 2.75 5.98
C LYS A 33 -13.21 2.74 5.64
N VAL A 34 -12.89 2.79 4.35
CA VAL A 34 -11.52 2.63 3.86
C VAL A 34 -11.08 3.83 3.03
N LEU A 35 -9.91 4.37 3.36
CA LEU A 35 -9.20 5.35 2.55
C LEU A 35 -7.96 4.70 1.95
N LEU A 36 -7.79 4.86 0.66
CA LEU A 36 -6.57 4.53 -0.07
C LEU A 36 -5.78 5.81 -0.30
N ILE A 37 -4.47 5.76 -0.10
CA ILE A 37 -3.57 6.88 -0.39
C ILE A 37 -2.53 6.39 -1.40
N ASP A 38 -2.51 7.01 -2.57
CA ASP A 38 -1.48 6.77 -3.57
C ASP A 38 -0.25 7.62 -3.20
N ALA A 39 0.86 6.96 -2.87
CA ALA A 39 2.12 7.61 -2.51
C ALA A 39 3.24 7.29 -3.52
N ASP A 40 2.86 6.97 -4.76
CA ASP A 40 3.76 6.79 -5.90
C ASP A 40 3.51 7.91 -6.93
N PRO A 41 4.53 8.70 -7.32
CA PRO A 41 4.41 9.73 -8.36
C PRO A 41 3.88 9.21 -9.70
N GLN A 42 3.97 7.90 -9.94
CA GLN A 42 3.43 7.28 -11.16
C GLN A 42 1.89 7.19 -11.16
N GLY A 43 1.22 7.49 -10.04
CA GLY A 43 -0.24 7.49 -9.95
C GLY A 43 -0.87 6.11 -10.21
N SER A 44 -0.13 5.02 -9.97
CA SER A 44 -0.57 3.68 -10.38
C SER A 44 -1.83 3.22 -9.66
N LEU A 45 -1.99 3.55 -8.37
CA LEU A 45 -3.21 3.26 -7.61
C LEU A 45 -4.37 4.10 -8.13
N THR A 46 -4.12 5.36 -8.41
CA THR A 46 -5.09 6.33 -8.96
C THR A 46 -5.64 5.84 -10.28
N ILE A 47 -4.76 5.47 -11.21
CA ILE A 47 -5.15 4.92 -12.53
C ILE A 47 -5.90 3.59 -12.36
N SER A 48 -5.45 2.71 -11.47
CA SER A 48 -6.09 1.40 -11.23
C SER A 48 -7.51 1.50 -10.67
N LEU A 49 -7.91 2.67 -10.16
CA LEU A 49 -9.26 2.97 -9.72
C LEU A 49 -10.07 3.77 -10.75
N GLY A 50 -9.58 3.87 -12.00
CA GLY A 50 -10.31 4.46 -13.12
C GLY A 50 -10.12 5.98 -13.30
N TYR A 51 -9.17 6.57 -12.62
CA TYR A 51 -8.80 7.97 -12.81
C TYR A 51 -7.59 8.05 -13.76
N GLU A 52 -7.87 8.06 -15.08
CA GLU A 52 -6.88 7.82 -16.14
C GLU A 52 -5.86 8.96 -16.30
N GLU A 53 -6.23 10.20 -15.96
CA GLU A 53 -5.40 11.39 -16.17
C GLU A 53 -5.05 12.08 -14.83
N PRO A 54 -4.27 11.43 -13.95
CA PRO A 54 -3.96 11.99 -12.62
C PRO A 54 -3.17 13.30 -12.69
N ASP A 55 -2.39 13.52 -13.75
CA ASP A 55 -1.58 14.74 -13.92
C ASP A 55 -2.41 15.98 -14.25
N GLU A 56 -3.68 15.82 -14.66
CA GLU A 56 -4.63 16.92 -14.85
C GLU A 56 -5.41 17.29 -13.58
N MET A 57 -5.23 16.55 -12.48
CA MET A 57 -5.94 16.80 -11.22
C MET A 57 -5.39 18.02 -10.49
N GLU A 58 -6.26 18.96 -10.14
CA GLU A 58 -5.93 20.15 -9.33
C GLU A 58 -5.53 19.80 -7.90
N TYR A 59 -6.11 18.73 -7.34
CA TYR A 59 -5.89 18.30 -5.96
C TYR A 59 -5.35 16.87 -5.92
N SER A 60 -4.20 16.71 -5.27
CA SER A 60 -3.50 15.44 -5.12
C SER A 60 -2.79 15.35 -3.77
N LEU A 61 -2.20 14.21 -3.47
CA LEU A 61 -1.32 14.06 -2.31
C LEU A 61 -0.18 15.09 -2.31
N ALA A 62 0.37 15.42 -3.51
CA ALA A 62 1.40 16.42 -3.66
C ALA A 62 0.91 17.80 -3.17
N THR A 63 -0.30 18.22 -3.59
CA THR A 63 -0.90 19.48 -3.15
C THR A 63 -1.07 19.53 -1.64
N LEU A 64 -1.57 18.46 -1.02
CA LEU A 64 -1.75 18.40 0.44
C LEU A 64 -0.42 18.47 1.19
N MET A 65 0.59 17.75 0.73
CA MET A 65 1.91 17.75 1.37
C MET A 65 2.61 19.12 1.21
N MET A 66 2.48 19.78 0.06
CA MET A 66 3.02 21.12 -0.15
C MET A 66 2.35 22.13 0.76
N ASN A 67 1.03 22.08 0.91
CA ASN A 67 0.30 22.97 1.82
C ASN A 67 0.77 22.80 3.27
N ILE A 68 1.10 21.56 3.70
CA ILE A 68 1.67 21.35 5.04
C ILE A 68 3.06 21.98 5.15
N VAL A 69 3.92 21.82 4.14
CA VAL A 69 5.28 22.39 4.14
C VAL A 69 5.24 23.92 4.19
N ASN A 70 4.25 24.53 3.53
CA ASN A 70 4.08 25.98 3.44
C ASN A 70 3.21 26.56 4.57
N ASP A 71 2.73 25.75 5.52
CA ASP A 71 1.80 26.18 6.58
C ASP A 71 0.48 26.75 6.03
N GLU A 72 0.00 26.19 4.90
CA GLU A 72 -1.21 26.60 4.22
C GLU A 72 -2.42 25.75 4.64
N LYS A 73 -3.63 26.22 4.31
CA LYS A 73 -4.88 25.51 4.60
C LYS A 73 -4.97 24.22 3.81
N LEU A 74 -5.21 23.10 4.50
CA LEU A 74 -5.46 21.82 3.87
C LEU A 74 -6.89 21.73 3.32
N ASN A 75 -7.01 21.41 2.04
CA ASN A 75 -8.28 21.15 1.35
C ASN A 75 -8.51 19.64 1.19
N ILE A 76 -8.49 18.89 2.30
CA ILE A 76 -8.57 17.43 2.29
C ILE A 76 -9.85 16.94 1.60
N GLU A 77 -11.00 17.54 1.92
CA GLU A 77 -12.30 17.16 1.35
C GLU A 77 -12.36 17.27 -0.17
N LYS A 78 -11.67 18.26 -0.76
CA LYS A 78 -11.58 18.43 -2.21
C LYS A 78 -10.64 17.43 -2.88
N THR A 79 -9.71 16.87 -2.11
CA THR A 79 -8.72 15.91 -2.61
C THR A 79 -9.24 14.48 -2.56
N ILE A 80 -10.23 14.19 -1.72
CA ILE A 80 -10.77 12.85 -1.58
C ILE A 80 -11.71 12.55 -2.77
N LEU A 81 -11.40 11.48 -3.47
CA LEU A 81 -12.22 10.91 -4.54
C LEU A 81 -12.99 9.70 -4.02
N HIS A 82 -14.27 9.62 -4.34
CA HIS A 82 -15.13 8.52 -3.92
C HIS A 82 -15.27 7.48 -5.03
N HIS A 83 -14.83 6.25 -4.79
CA HIS A 83 -14.89 5.19 -5.77
C HIS A 83 -16.17 4.37 -5.66
N LYS A 84 -16.70 3.92 -6.81
CA LYS A 84 -17.96 3.14 -6.91
C LYS A 84 -18.01 1.85 -6.10
N GLU A 85 -16.87 1.26 -5.77
CA GLU A 85 -16.75 0.05 -4.95
C GLU A 85 -16.56 0.35 -3.44
N GLY A 86 -16.89 1.57 -2.99
CA GLY A 86 -17.02 1.91 -1.57
C GLY A 86 -15.73 2.26 -0.85
N VAL A 87 -14.67 2.57 -1.57
CA VAL A 87 -13.43 3.12 -1.00
C VAL A 87 -13.27 4.58 -1.38
N ASP A 88 -12.59 5.34 -0.52
CA ASP A 88 -12.14 6.69 -0.81
C ASP A 88 -10.68 6.65 -1.25
N LEU A 89 -10.24 7.63 -2.06
CA LEU A 89 -8.90 7.75 -2.58
C LEU A 89 -8.35 9.17 -2.41
N ILE A 90 -7.13 9.30 -1.90
CA ILE A 90 -6.29 10.48 -2.12
C ILE A 90 -5.35 10.14 -3.29
N PRO A 91 -5.51 10.80 -4.45
CA PRO A 91 -4.76 10.49 -5.65
C PRO A 91 -3.32 11.02 -5.59
N ALA A 92 -2.41 10.43 -6.37
CA ALA A 92 -1.11 10.97 -6.68
C ALA A 92 -0.98 11.33 -8.16
N ASN A 93 -0.03 12.22 -8.43
CA ASN A 93 0.38 12.61 -9.77
C ASN A 93 1.89 12.86 -9.80
N ILE A 94 2.42 13.21 -10.97
CA ILE A 94 3.86 13.43 -11.17
C ILE A 94 4.45 14.54 -10.27
N GLU A 95 3.63 15.48 -9.80
CA GLU A 95 4.06 16.55 -8.89
C GLU A 95 4.61 16.01 -7.56
N LEU A 96 4.21 14.79 -7.16
CA LEU A 96 4.73 14.13 -5.96
C LEU A 96 6.27 13.91 -6.04
N SER A 97 6.84 13.82 -7.25
CA SER A 97 8.30 13.78 -7.44
C SER A 97 8.97 15.10 -7.02
N ALA A 98 8.32 16.23 -7.24
CA ALA A 98 8.83 17.53 -6.81
C ALA A 98 8.76 17.69 -5.29
N ILE A 99 7.80 17.05 -4.65
CA ILE A 99 7.69 17.03 -3.18
C ILE A 99 8.90 16.36 -2.56
N GLU A 100 9.38 15.23 -3.09
CA GLU A 100 10.60 14.57 -2.56
C GLU A 100 11.81 15.52 -2.52
N VAL A 101 11.95 16.37 -3.53
CA VAL A 101 13.02 17.40 -3.58
C VAL A 101 12.77 18.51 -2.56
N SER A 102 11.54 19.00 -2.46
CA SER A 102 11.15 20.07 -1.54
C SER A 102 11.32 19.67 -0.07
N LEU A 103 11.04 18.41 0.24
CA LEU A 103 11.19 17.85 1.58
C LEU A 103 12.64 17.86 2.10
N VAL A 104 13.65 17.96 1.22
CA VAL A 104 15.07 17.97 1.65
C VAL A 104 15.35 19.08 2.66
N ASN A 105 14.71 20.25 2.50
CA ASN A 105 14.90 21.41 3.35
C ASN A 105 13.76 21.64 4.35
N ALA A 106 12.73 20.81 4.35
CA ALA A 106 11.59 20.97 5.24
C ALA A 106 11.91 20.50 6.67
N MET A 107 11.40 21.22 7.66
CA MET A 107 11.45 20.78 9.05
C MET A 107 10.54 19.56 9.26
N SER A 108 10.98 18.61 10.07
CA SER A 108 10.23 17.37 10.36
C SER A 108 9.75 16.65 9.09
N ARG A 109 10.53 16.70 8.05
CA ARG A 109 10.24 16.21 6.69
C ARG A 109 9.78 14.76 6.63
N GLU A 110 10.14 13.94 7.61
CA GLU A 110 9.75 12.54 7.72
C GLU A 110 8.32 12.37 8.28
N LEU A 111 7.70 13.44 8.80
CA LEU A 111 6.41 13.41 9.50
C LEU A 111 5.31 14.21 8.77
N ILE A 112 5.57 14.73 7.59
CA ILE A 112 4.61 15.55 6.83
C ILE A 112 3.33 14.75 6.53
N LEU A 113 3.46 13.53 6.00
CA LEU A 113 2.30 12.67 5.74
C LEU A 113 1.56 12.31 7.02
N ARG A 114 2.28 12.11 8.13
CA ARG A 114 1.68 11.79 9.43
C ARG A 114 0.73 12.88 9.91
N SER A 115 1.11 14.15 9.76
CA SER A 115 0.27 15.27 10.21
C SER A 115 -1.08 15.33 9.49
N MET A 116 -1.15 14.86 8.25
CA MET A 116 -2.39 14.71 7.49
C MET A 116 -3.15 13.44 7.90
N VAL A 117 -2.47 12.30 7.91
CA VAL A 117 -3.09 10.99 8.22
C VAL A 117 -3.73 10.98 9.61
N ASP A 118 -3.09 11.60 10.61
CA ASP A 118 -3.63 11.67 11.96
C ASP A 118 -4.98 12.42 12.03
N ARG A 119 -5.23 13.40 11.14
CA ARG A 119 -6.53 14.08 11.03
C ARG A 119 -7.61 13.22 10.39
N LEU A 120 -7.22 12.23 9.58
CA LEU A 120 -8.15 11.35 8.85
C LEU A 120 -8.54 10.11 9.66
N ARG A 121 -7.79 9.77 10.71
CA ARG A 121 -8.03 8.56 11.52
C ARG A 121 -9.41 8.50 12.19
N GLU A 122 -10.06 9.63 12.42
CA GLU A 122 -11.40 9.66 13.05
C GLU A 122 -12.53 9.31 12.06
N PHE A 123 -12.28 9.39 10.75
CA PHE A 123 -13.27 9.18 9.69
C PHE A 123 -13.25 7.79 9.10
N TYR A 124 -12.12 7.04 9.24
CA TYR A 124 -11.90 5.76 8.61
C TYR A 124 -11.56 4.66 9.60
N ASP A 125 -11.94 3.42 9.25
CA ASP A 125 -11.52 2.21 9.96
C ASP A 125 -10.14 1.75 9.50
N TYR A 126 -9.86 1.92 8.20
CA TYR A 126 -8.58 1.57 7.57
C TYR A 126 -8.10 2.68 6.65
N ILE A 127 -6.80 2.95 6.71
CA ILE A 127 -6.09 3.77 5.71
C ILE A 127 -4.98 2.89 5.14
N ILE A 128 -4.98 2.68 3.82
CA ILE A 128 -3.96 1.88 3.13
C ILE A 128 -3.14 2.81 2.25
N ILE A 129 -1.81 2.79 2.43
CA ILE A 129 -0.89 3.65 1.68
C ILE A 129 -0.11 2.79 0.70
N ASP A 130 -0.29 3.03 -0.61
CA ASP A 130 0.50 2.41 -1.68
C ASP A 130 1.83 3.13 -1.83
N CYS A 131 2.92 2.47 -1.44
CA CYS A 131 4.25 3.07 -1.46
C CYS A 131 4.94 2.85 -2.82
N MET A 132 5.66 3.86 -3.29
CA MET A 132 6.54 3.75 -4.45
C MET A 132 7.63 2.68 -4.25
N PRO A 133 8.20 2.10 -5.33
CA PRO A 133 9.23 1.07 -5.25
C PRO A 133 10.62 1.66 -4.92
N SER A 134 10.72 2.33 -3.79
CA SER A 134 11.96 2.93 -3.30
C SER A 134 12.00 2.91 -1.76
N LEU A 135 13.15 3.27 -1.19
CA LEU A 135 13.31 3.56 0.23
C LEU A 135 13.57 5.05 0.46
N GLY A 136 13.04 5.91 -0.44
CA GLY A 136 13.14 7.37 -0.40
C GLY A 136 12.28 8.02 0.67
N MET A 137 12.20 9.35 0.62
CA MET A 137 11.54 10.16 1.65
C MET A 137 10.03 9.87 1.71
N MET A 138 9.38 9.62 0.58
CA MET A 138 7.95 9.26 0.55
C MET A 138 7.67 7.94 1.28
N THR A 139 8.48 6.91 1.06
CA THR A 139 8.36 5.65 1.80
C THR A 139 8.62 5.85 3.29
N ILE A 140 9.59 6.67 3.68
CA ILE A 140 9.85 7.00 5.10
C ILE A 140 8.64 7.69 5.71
N ASN A 141 8.02 8.66 5.02
CA ASN A 141 6.79 9.32 5.46
C ASN A 141 5.63 8.32 5.66
N ALA A 142 5.42 7.41 4.72
CA ALA A 142 4.41 6.36 4.83
C ALA A 142 4.67 5.46 6.06
N LEU A 143 5.90 5.01 6.26
CA LEU A 143 6.28 4.20 7.42
C LEU A 143 6.18 4.97 8.75
N ALA A 144 6.45 6.27 8.73
CA ALA A 144 6.39 7.11 9.93
C ALA A 144 4.96 7.29 10.44
N CYS A 145 3.94 7.27 9.57
CA CYS A 145 2.53 7.41 9.95
C CYS A 145 1.77 6.08 10.08
N ALA A 146 2.31 4.99 9.53
CA ALA A 146 1.65 3.69 9.54
C ALA A 146 1.68 3.02 10.93
N ASP A 147 0.66 2.22 11.22
CA ASP A 147 0.65 1.31 12.38
C ASP A 147 1.36 0.00 12.03
N SER A 148 1.24 -0.42 10.76
CA SER A 148 1.88 -1.64 10.28
C SER A 148 2.28 -1.56 8.80
N VAL A 149 3.14 -2.51 8.38
CA VAL A 149 3.66 -2.63 7.01
C VAL A 149 3.30 -3.99 6.46
N LEU A 150 2.48 -4.03 5.41
CA LEU A 150 2.25 -5.19 4.57
C LEU A 150 3.34 -5.25 3.49
N ILE A 151 4.01 -6.38 3.34
CA ILE A 151 5.15 -6.53 2.43
C ILE A 151 4.81 -7.56 1.34
N PRO A 152 4.30 -7.12 0.16
CA PRO A 152 4.13 -8.03 -0.97
C PRO A 152 5.48 -8.47 -1.52
N VAL A 153 5.66 -9.79 -1.69
CA VAL A 153 6.88 -10.40 -2.21
C VAL A 153 6.52 -11.39 -3.30
N GLN A 154 7.04 -11.19 -4.50
CA GLN A 154 6.90 -12.17 -5.56
C GLN A 154 7.69 -13.44 -5.23
N ALA A 155 7.08 -14.62 -5.38
CA ALA A 155 7.74 -15.91 -5.20
C ALA A 155 8.76 -16.19 -6.32
N ALA A 156 9.90 -15.45 -6.31
CA ALA A 156 11.02 -15.57 -7.24
C ALA A 156 12.35 -15.41 -6.50
N TYR A 157 13.46 -15.95 -7.05
CA TYR A 157 14.76 -16.09 -6.37
C TYR A 157 15.43 -14.77 -5.91
N LEU A 158 15.20 -13.65 -6.59
CA LEU A 158 15.89 -12.37 -6.33
C LEU A 158 15.30 -11.46 -5.23
N PRO A 159 14.12 -11.70 -4.60
CA PRO A 159 13.53 -10.79 -3.63
C PRO A 159 14.25 -10.69 -2.30
N VAL A 160 15.08 -11.67 -1.92
CA VAL A 160 15.64 -11.80 -0.56
C VAL A 160 16.52 -10.61 -0.15
N LYS A 161 17.36 -10.08 -1.06
CA LYS A 161 18.21 -8.92 -0.76
C LYS A 161 17.38 -7.64 -0.51
N GLY A 162 16.39 -7.40 -1.38
CA GLY A 162 15.52 -6.23 -1.27
C GLY A 162 14.66 -6.25 -0.01
N LEU A 163 14.15 -7.43 0.35
CA LEU A 163 13.37 -7.61 1.56
C LEU A 163 14.19 -7.33 2.83
N GLN A 164 15.43 -7.78 2.89
CA GLN A 164 16.33 -7.49 4.01
C GLN A 164 16.60 -5.99 4.18
N GLN A 165 16.79 -5.24 3.08
CA GLN A 165 16.98 -3.80 3.14
C GLN A 165 15.74 -3.08 3.63
N LEU A 166 14.55 -3.48 3.15
CA LEU A 166 13.28 -2.92 3.63
C LEU A 166 13.09 -3.18 5.13
N ILE A 167 13.31 -4.42 5.60
CA ILE A 167 13.21 -4.78 7.03
C ILE A 167 14.18 -3.92 7.88
N LYS A 168 15.41 -3.70 7.42
CA LYS A 168 16.36 -2.80 8.08
C LYS A 168 15.85 -1.36 8.13
N THR A 169 15.25 -0.87 7.05
CA THR A 169 14.67 0.49 7.00
C THR A 169 13.48 0.60 7.94
N ILE A 170 12.57 -0.38 7.95
CA ILE A 170 11.46 -0.44 8.91
C ILE A 170 12.00 -0.40 10.36
N GLY A 171 13.05 -1.18 10.66
CA GLY A 171 13.68 -1.17 11.97
C GLY A 171 14.27 0.19 12.36
N ARG A 172 14.85 0.94 11.41
CA ARG A 172 15.35 2.31 11.66
C ARG A 172 14.21 3.28 11.91
N VAL A 173 13.17 3.26 11.07
CA VAL A 173 11.98 4.10 11.24
C VAL A 173 11.31 3.80 12.58
N LYS A 174 11.15 2.51 12.94
CA LYS A 174 10.62 2.11 14.25
C LYS A 174 11.42 2.70 15.40
N LYS A 175 12.75 2.65 15.32
CA LYS A 175 13.62 3.13 16.40
C LYS A 175 13.62 4.65 16.54
N GLN A 176 13.52 5.40 15.42
CA GLN A 176 13.79 6.84 15.38
C GLN A 176 12.53 7.71 15.25
N LEU A 177 11.51 7.23 14.52
CA LEU A 177 10.37 8.04 14.11
C LEU A 177 9.02 7.49 14.60
N ASN A 178 8.85 6.16 14.58
CA ASN A 178 7.58 5.52 14.87
C ASN A 178 7.76 4.24 15.72
N PRO A 179 7.91 4.35 17.04
CA PRO A 179 8.16 3.19 17.93
C PRO A 179 7.05 2.13 17.90
N LYS A 180 5.83 2.50 17.48
CA LYS A 180 4.67 1.60 17.41
C LYS A 180 4.61 0.79 16.12
N LEU A 181 5.42 1.13 15.09
CA LEU A 181 5.41 0.47 13.79
C LEU A 181 5.67 -1.03 13.95
N LYS A 182 4.81 -1.83 13.31
CA LYS A 182 4.93 -3.29 13.25
C LYS A 182 5.05 -3.74 11.79
N ILE A 183 5.53 -4.94 11.56
CA ILE A 183 5.36 -5.60 10.26
C ILE A 183 4.04 -6.38 10.35
N GLU A 184 3.09 -6.04 9.48
CA GLU A 184 1.80 -6.73 9.33
C GLU A 184 2.02 -8.17 8.90
N GLY A 185 2.88 -8.33 7.91
CA GLY A 185 3.30 -9.63 7.40
C GLY A 185 3.88 -9.54 5.99
N ILE A 186 4.49 -10.64 5.58
CA ILE A 186 4.93 -10.88 4.21
C ILE A 186 3.79 -11.57 3.46
N LEU A 187 3.36 -10.98 2.33
CA LEU A 187 2.36 -11.54 1.43
C LEU A 187 3.04 -12.09 0.19
N LEU A 188 2.96 -13.39 -0.03
CA LEU A 188 3.46 -14.01 -1.26
C LEU A 188 2.51 -13.69 -2.41
N THR A 189 3.05 -13.12 -3.48
CA THR A 189 2.29 -12.68 -4.65
C THR A 189 2.78 -13.34 -5.92
N MET A 190 1.92 -13.40 -6.95
CA MET A 190 2.23 -13.97 -8.26
C MET A 190 2.78 -15.40 -8.17
N VAL A 191 2.22 -16.18 -7.25
CA VAL A 191 2.65 -17.56 -7.02
C VAL A 191 2.12 -18.45 -8.14
N ASP A 192 3.04 -19.10 -8.88
CA ASP A 192 2.67 -20.13 -9.86
C ASP A 192 2.84 -21.52 -9.26
N ASN A 193 1.80 -21.99 -8.59
CA ASN A 193 1.77 -23.29 -7.92
C ASN A 193 1.94 -24.50 -8.84
N ARG A 194 1.98 -24.31 -10.17
CA ARG A 194 2.25 -25.38 -11.15
C ARG A 194 3.74 -25.74 -11.21
N THR A 195 4.62 -24.85 -10.73
CA THR A 195 6.06 -25.06 -10.78
C THR A 195 6.62 -25.47 -9.41
N ASN A 196 7.50 -26.47 -9.38
CA ASN A 196 8.22 -26.83 -8.16
C ASN A 196 9.08 -25.67 -7.67
N TYR A 197 9.65 -24.90 -8.58
CA TYR A 197 10.47 -23.74 -8.28
C TYR A 197 9.74 -22.70 -7.42
N ALA A 198 8.50 -22.32 -7.78
CA ALA A 198 7.73 -21.36 -6.98
C ALA A 198 7.42 -21.91 -5.59
N ARG A 199 7.11 -23.21 -5.49
CA ARG A 199 6.89 -23.87 -4.19
C ARG A 199 8.14 -23.86 -3.31
N ASP A 200 9.30 -24.19 -3.88
CA ASP A 200 10.57 -24.21 -3.14
C ASP A 200 10.93 -22.81 -2.62
N ILE A 201 10.69 -21.76 -3.43
CA ILE A 201 10.90 -20.38 -3.04
C ILE A 201 9.91 -19.95 -1.93
N SER A 202 8.62 -20.30 -2.07
CA SER A 202 7.62 -20.00 -1.03
C SER A 202 8.01 -20.66 0.31
N LEU A 203 8.40 -21.93 0.29
CA LEU A 203 8.86 -22.66 1.48
C LEU A 203 10.12 -22.01 2.08
N MET A 204 11.12 -21.68 1.25
CA MET A 204 12.34 -21.01 1.71
C MET A 204 12.04 -19.66 2.36
N LEU A 205 11.14 -18.85 1.79
CA LEU A 205 10.74 -17.57 2.38
C LEU A 205 10.00 -17.79 3.71
N TYR A 206 9.12 -18.78 3.75
CA TYR A 206 8.41 -19.13 4.96
C TYR A 206 9.39 -19.57 6.06
N ASP A 207 10.26 -20.52 5.79
CA ASP A 207 11.25 -21.03 6.76
C ASP A 207 12.22 -19.94 7.25
N THR A 208 12.61 -19.03 6.35
CA THR A 208 13.54 -17.95 6.69
C THR A 208 12.92 -16.88 7.57
N TYR A 209 11.67 -16.49 7.30
CA TYR A 209 11.08 -15.31 7.93
C TYR A 209 10.02 -15.62 8.99
N SER A 210 9.28 -16.73 8.88
CA SER A 210 8.19 -17.05 9.82
C SER A 210 8.60 -17.12 11.30
N PRO A 211 9.85 -17.44 11.68
CA PRO A 211 10.24 -17.40 13.08
C PRO A 211 10.26 -15.99 13.71
N SER A 212 10.34 -14.94 12.89
CA SER A 212 10.48 -13.56 13.37
C SER A 212 9.47 -12.58 12.79
N ILE A 213 8.88 -12.90 11.63
CA ILE A 213 7.93 -12.05 10.90
C ILE A 213 6.81 -12.95 10.40
N LYS A 214 5.55 -12.54 10.63
CA LYS A 214 4.41 -13.24 10.05
C LYS A 214 4.56 -13.35 8.53
N VAL A 215 4.36 -14.54 7.99
CA VAL A 215 4.09 -14.78 6.57
C VAL A 215 2.62 -15.15 6.48
N PHE A 216 1.84 -14.43 5.65
CA PHE A 216 0.43 -14.72 5.47
C PHE A 216 0.23 -16.15 4.95
N GLY A 217 -0.78 -16.84 5.47
CA GLY A 217 -1.15 -18.17 4.97
C GLY A 217 -1.77 -18.09 3.58
N THR A 218 -2.35 -16.94 3.23
CA THR A 218 -2.87 -16.67 1.90
C THR A 218 -1.75 -16.30 0.94
N GLU A 219 -1.69 -17.00 -0.21
CA GLU A 219 -0.83 -16.67 -1.34
C GLU A 219 -1.69 -16.10 -2.49
N ILE A 220 -1.24 -15.00 -3.09
CA ILE A 220 -1.91 -14.44 -4.28
C ILE A 220 -1.37 -15.13 -5.52
N PRO A 221 -2.21 -15.87 -6.26
CA PRO A 221 -1.76 -16.59 -7.44
C PRO A 221 -1.43 -15.64 -8.59
N MET A 222 -0.54 -16.09 -9.48
CA MET A 222 -0.32 -15.41 -10.76
C MET A 222 -1.64 -15.39 -11.55
N SER A 223 -2.08 -14.19 -11.94
CA SER A 223 -3.33 -13.99 -12.67
C SER A 223 -3.18 -12.87 -13.68
N VAL A 224 -3.40 -13.17 -14.95
CA VAL A 224 -3.44 -12.17 -16.03
C VAL A 224 -4.61 -11.21 -15.78
N ARG A 225 -5.76 -11.71 -15.36
CA ARG A 225 -6.95 -10.90 -15.05
C ARG A 225 -6.72 -9.88 -13.94
N ALA A 226 -5.89 -10.23 -12.94
CA ALA A 226 -5.54 -9.27 -11.89
C ALA A 226 -4.65 -8.12 -12.41
N SER A 227 -3.96 -8.31 -13.53
CA SER A 227 -3.20 -7.24 -14.20
C SER A 227 -4.09 -6.43 -15.14
N GLU A 228 -5.04 -7.08 -15.82
CA GLU A 228 -6.00 -6.44 -16.75
C GLU A 228 -6.96 -5.50 -16.02
N VAL A 229 -7.40 -5.87 -14.82
CA VAL A 229 -8.36 -5.08 -14.04
C VAL A 229 -7.87 -3.67 -13.71
N SER A 230 -6.55 -3.47 -13.64
CA SER A 230 -5.96 -2.14 -13.42
C SER A 230 -6.25 -1.16 -14.58
N VAL A 231 -6.62 -1.67 -15.77
CA VAL A 231 -7.01 -0.87 -16.92
C VAL A 231 -8.52 -0.57 -16.91
N GLU A 232 -9.31 -1.45 -16.28
CA GLU A 232 -10.78 -1.34 -16.22
C GLU A 232 -11.27 -0.43 -15.07
N GLY A 233 -10.36 0.05 -14.21
CA GLY A 233 -10.67 0.96 -13.12
C GLY A 233 -11.52 0.34 -12.02
N GLY A 234 -11.05 -0.76 -11.42
CA GLY A 234 -11.79 -1.44 -10.36
C GLY A 234 -11.03 -2.58 -9.69
N SER A 235 -11.76 -3.45 -8.98
CA SER A 235 -11.19 -4.59 -8.27
C SER A 235 -11.32 -5.89 -9.04
N ILE A 236 -10.51 -6.90 -8.61
CA ILE A 236 -10.66 -8.27 -9.11
C ILE A 236 -12.03 -8.86 -8.74
N TYR A 237 -12.68 -8.34 -7.69
CA TYR A 237 -14.00 -8.82 -7.28
C TYR A 237 -15.10 -8.46 -8.27
N SER A 238 -15.00 -7.30 -8.93
CA SER A 238 -15.93 -6.89 -9.99
C SER A 238 -15.58 -7.52 -11.34
N TYR A 239 -14.28 -7.68 -11.63
CA TYR A 239 -13.81 -8.14 -12.93
C TYR A 239 -13.85 -9.66 -13.09
N ASP A 240 -13.40 -10.40 -12.08
CA ASP A 240 -13.37 -11.89 -12.08
C ASP A 240 -13.77 -12.45 -10.70
N PRO A 241 -15.06 -12.29 -10.30
CA PRO A 241 -15.53 -12.60 -8.94
C PRO A 241 -15.39 -14.09 -8.56
N LYS A 242 -15.31 -14.99 -9.55
CA LYS A 242 -15.13 -16.43 -9.36
C LYS A 242 -13.68 -16.88 -9.58
N GLY A 243 -12.78 -15.95 -9.85
CA GLY A 243 -11.37 -16.22 -10.10
C GLY A 243 -10.59 -16.56 -8.83
N LYS A 244 -9.52 -17.33 -9.00
CA LYS A 244 -8.65 -17.70 -7.87
C LYS A 244 -8.03 -16.48 -7.17
N ALA A 245 -7.74 -15.41 -7.91
CA ALA A 245 -7.20 -14.19 -7.34
C ALA A 245 -8.23 -13.46 -6.47
N ALA A 246 -9.51 -13.42 -6.88
CA ALA A 246 -10.58 -12.84 -6.07
C ALA A 246 -10.74 -13.59 -4.73
N PHE A 247 -10.79 -14.93 -4.76
CA PHE A 247 -10.84 -15.73 -3.54
C PHE A 247 -9.61 -15.53 -2.64
N ALA A 248 -8.41 -15.41 -3.23
CA ALA A 248 -7.19 -15.18 -2.47
C ALA A 248 -7.22 -13.81 -1.77
N TYR A 249 -7.60 -12.73 -2.46
CA TYR A 249 -7.73 -11.41 -1.84
C TYR A 249 -8.83 -11.35 -0.78
N MET A 250 -9.94 -12.08 -0.97
CA MET A 250 -10.97 -12.21 0.06
C MET A 250 -10.43 -12.94 1.31
N ALA A 251 -9.63 -14.00 1.13
CA ALA A 251 -8.98 -14.70 2.23
C ALA A 251 -7.99 -13.80 2.96
N LEU A 252 -7.16 -13.01 2.24
CA LEU A 252 -6.25 -12.01 2.81
C LEU A 252 -7.02 -10.98 3.64
N THR A 253 -8.14 -10.46 3.12
CA THR A 253 -8.98 -9.50 3.84
C THR A 253 -9.44 -10.06 5.19
N LYS A 254 -9.88 -11.32 5.21
CA LYS A 254 -10.28 -12.00 6.45
C LYS A 254 -9.11 -12.21 7.42
N GLU A 255 -7.90 -12.51 6.91
CA GLU A 255 -6.72 -12.63 7.76
C GLU A 255 -6.35 -11.28 8.41
N VAL A 256 -6.45 -10.16 7.65
CA VAL A 256 -6.17 -8.81 8.16
C VAL A 256 -7.22 -8.37 9.19
N LEU A 257 -8.49 -8.71 8.99
CA LEU A 257 -9.58 -8.40 9.95
C LEU A 257 -9.41 -9.13 11.28
N LYS A 258 -9.04 -10.41 11.26
CA LYS A 258 -8.82 -11.21 12.49
C LYS A 258 -7.73 -10.66 13.41
N GLU A 259 -6.76 -9.92 12.87
CA GLU A 259 -5.71 -9.29 13.67
C GLU A 259 -6.12 -7.95 14.29
N ALA A 260 -7.30 -7.46 13.93
CA ALA A 260 -7.85 -6.23 14.48
C ALA A 260 -8.74 -6.48 15.73
N GLU A 261 -9.11 -7.74 15.95
CA GLU A 261 -9.84 -8.21 17.15
C GLU A 261 -8.86 -8.54 18.29
#